data_bbef4a8e530b4410582bd5f0fd19ff14
#
_entry.id   bbef4a8e530b4410582bd5f0fd19ff14
#
_cell.length_a   1.000
_cell.length_b   1.000
_cell.length_c   1.000
_cell.angle_alpha   90.00
_cell.angle_beta   90.00
_cell.angle_gamma   90.00
#
_symmetry.space_group_name_H-M   'P 1'
#
loop_
_entity.id
_entity.type
_entity.pdbx_description
1 polymer ?
#
loop_
_entity_poly.entity_id
_entity_poly.type
_entity_poly.pdbx_seq_one_letter_code
_entity_poly.pdbx_strand_id
1 'polypeptide(L)'
;MLIAQRPTLTEESISEFRSKFVIEPLEPGFGYTIGNSLRRTLLSSIPGASVTSIKIEGVQHEFSTIEGCVEDVTEIILNLKGLVLSSEEDEPVAMYLRKSGAGEILSLIH
;
A
#
# COMPACT_ATOMS: atom_id res chain seq x y z
N MET A 1 -1.66 -45.66 5.50
CA MET A 1 -2.31 -44.41 5.85
C MET A 1 -1.28 -43.41 6.28
N LEU A 2 -1.40 -42.24 5.79
CA LEU A 2 -0.53 -41.16 6.19
C LEU A 2 -1.17 -40.38 7.32
N ILE A 3 -0.44 -40.23 8.38
CA ILE A 3 -0.83 -39.35 9.44
C ILE A 3 -0.16 -38.03 9.18
N ALA A 4 -0.92 -37.11 8.73
CA ALA A 4 -0.40 -35.75 8.57
C ALA A 4 -0.18 -35.14 9.94
N GLN A 5 1.03 -34.69 10.19
CA GLN A 5 1.27 -33.83 11.33
C GLN A 5 0.58 -32.50 11.12
N ARG A 6 -0.01 -31.98 12.18
CA ARG A 6 -0.61 -30.66 12.08
C ARG A 6 0.48 -29.60 12.04
N PRO A 7 0.47 -28.77 11.01
CA PRO A 7 1.40 -27.65 10.98
C PRO A 7 1.12 -26.67 12.10
N THR A 8 2.14 -26.08 12.62
CA THR A 8 2.03 -24.97 13.57
C THR A 8 2.50 -23.71 12.90
N LEU A 9 1.85 -22.61 13.25
CA LEU A 9 2.18 -21.29 12.75
C LEU A 9 2.82 -20.49 13.87
N THR A 10 4.03 -20.01 13.61
CA THR A 10 4.69 -19.09 14.53
C THR A 10 4.95 -17.76 13.83
N GLU A 11 4.83 -16.68 14.57
CA GLU A 11 5.08 -15.35 14.07
C GLU A 11 6.28 -14.75 14.77
N GLU A 12 7.17 -14.17 13.99
CA GLU A 12 8.26 -13.35 14.49
C GLU A 12 8.07 -11.94 13.93
N SER A 13 7.70 -11.02 14.80
CA SER A 13 7.54 -9.62 14.40
C SER A 13 8.91 -8.98 14.26
N ILE A 14 9.22 -8.48 13.08
CA ILE A 14 10.50 -7.83 12.79
C ILE A 14 10.37 -6.32 12.98
N SER A 15 9.27 -5.75 12.53
CA SER A 15 8.96 -4.33 12.66
C SER A 15 7.45 -4.15 12.66
N GLU A 16 6.99 -2.91 12.78
CA GLU A 16 5.57 -2.59 12.72
C GLU A 16 4.91 -3.06 11.42
N PHE A 17 5.66 -3.02 10.31
CA PHE A 17 5.13 -3.36 8.99
C PHE A 17 5.77 -4.61 8.38
N ARG A 18 6.50 -5.39 9.19
CA ARG A 18 7.17 -6.57 8.69
C ARG A 18 7.16 -7.68 9.74
N SER A 19 6.69 -8.85 9.33
CA SER A 19 6.68 -10.05 10.16
C SER A 19 7.14 -11.24 9.36
N LYS A 20 7.70 -12.21 10.06
CA LYS A 20 8.09 -13.49 9.50
C LYS A 20 7.19 -14.57 10.09
N PHE A 21 6.59 -15.36 9.24
CA PHE A 21 5.74 -16.47 9.65
C PHE A 21 6.42 -17.79 9.26
N VAL A 22 6.45 -18.71 10.20
CA VAL A 22 6.98 -20.04 9.96
C VAL A 22 5.86 -21.05 10.15
N ILE A 23 5.62 -21.82 9.10
CA ILE A 23 4.59 -22.86 9.09
C ILE A 23 5.30 -24.19 8.88
N GLU A 24 5.29 -25.04 9.90
CA GLU A 24 5.95 -26.34 9.83
C GLU A 24 5.33 -27.35 10.81
N PRO A 25 5.42 -28.67 10.54
CA PRO A 25 5.99 -29.25 9.33
C PRO A 25 4.99 -29.21 8.16
N LEU A 26 5.51 -29.17 6.94
CA LEU A 26 4.71 -29.29 5.72
C LEU A 26 5.25 -30.43 4.87
N GLU A 27 4.35 -31.15 4.21
CA GLU A 27 4.76 -32.14 3.24
C GLU A 27 5.39 -31.50 2.00
N PRO A 28 6.27 -32.23 1.28
CA PRO A 28 6.90 -31.68 0.08
C PRO A 28 5.89 -31.15 -0.93
N GLY A 29 6.13 -29.97 -1.43
CA GLY A 29 5.27 -29.29 -2.40
C GLY A 29 4.20 -28.41 -1.79
N PHE A 30 3.78 -28.65 -0.56
CA PHE A 30 2.72 -27.83 0.06
C PHE A 30 3.16 -26.41 0.35
N GLY A 31 4.46 -26.20 0.59
CA GLY A 31 4.98 -24.84 0.78
C GLY A 31 4.72 -23.93 -0.41
N TYR A 32 4.95 -24.44 -1.61
CA TYR A 32 4.65 -23.69 -2.84
C TYR A 32 3.15 -23.41 -3.00
N THR A 33 2.33 -24.40 -2.72
CA THR A 33 0.87 -24.26 -2.85
C THR A 33 0.33 -23.21 -1.88
N ILE A 34 0.71 -23.31 -0.63
CA ILE A 34 0.29 -22.35 0.40
C ILE A 34 0.85 -20.95 0.10
N GLY A 35 2.12 -20.88 -0.24
CA GLY A 35 2.78 -19.61 -0.54
C GLY A 35 2.15 -18.89 -1.72
N ASN A 36 1.86 -19.61 -2.81
CA ASN A 36 1.18 -19.03 -3.96
C ASN A 36 -0.23 -18.56 -3.62
N SER A 37 -0.99 -19.35 -2.88
CA SER A 37 -2.34 -18.99 -2.48
C SER A 37 -2.35 -17.74 -1.60
N LEU A 38 -1.46 -17.68 -0.62
CA LEU A 38 -1.34 -16.52 0.25
C LEU A 38 -0.92 -15.28 -0.53
N ARG A 39 0.09 -15.43 -1.39
CA ARG A 39 0.56 -14.31 -2.20
C ARG A 39 -0.56 -13.73 -3.05
N ARG A 40 -1.32 -14.58 -3.74
CA ARG A 40 -2.41 -14.14 -4.61
C ARG A 40 -3.51 -13.47 -3.81
N THR A 41 -3.87 -14.00 -2.67
CA THR A 41 -4.89 -13.41 -1.80
C THR A 41 -4.45 -12.07 -1.25
N LEU A 42 -3.21 -11.97 -0.77
CA LEU A 42 -2.67 -10.73 -0.21
C LEU A 42 -2.59 -9.62 -1.25
N LEU A 43 -2.26 -9.96 -2.49
CA LEU A 43 -2.11 -8.96 -3.55
C LEU A 43 -3.44 -8.55 -4.20
N SER A 44 -4.44 -9.43 -4.20
CA SER A 44 -5.64 -9.19 -5.00
C SER A 44 -6.93 -9.03 -4.19
N SER A 45 -6.97 -9.53 -2.97
CA SER A 45 -8.25 -9.69 -2.28
C SER A 45 -8.34 -8.97 -0.94
N ILE A 46 -7.24 -8.50 -0.39
CA ILE A 46 -7.29 -7.73 0.85
C ILE A 46 -7.56 -6.28 0.51
N PRO A 47 -8.65 -5.71 1.02
CA PRO A 47 -8.96 -4.32 0.76
C PRO A 47 -7.96 -3.40 1.45
N GLY A 48 -7.73 -2.27 0.83
CA GLY A 48 -6.84 -1.26 1.35
C GLY A 48 -7.22 0.11 0.81
N ALA A 49 -6.56 1.13 1.30
CA ALA A 49 -6.79 2.49 0.87
C ALA A 49 -5.60 2.99 0.04
N SER A 50 -5.90 3.64 -1.05
CA SER A 50 -4.90 4.31 -1.87
C SER A 50 -5.53 5.48 -2.61
N VAL A 51 -4.69 6.36 -3.09
CA VAL A 51 -5.15 7.46 -3.93
C VAL A 51 -5.57 6.91 -5.30
N THR A 52 -6.81 7.18 -5.71
CA THR A 52 -7.33 6.73 -7.00
C THR A 52 -7.36 7.84 -8.04
N SER A 53 -7.57 9.07 -7.61
CA SER A 53 -7.59 10.21 -8.51
C SER A 53 -7.19 11.47 -7.74
N ILE A 54 -6.67 12.44 -8.47
CA ILE A 54 -6.31 13.73 -7.90
C ILE A 54 -6.86 14.85 -8.77
N LYS A 55 -7.09 15.99 -8.13
CA LYS A 55 -7.42 17.23 -8.81
C LYS A 55 -6.57 18.33 -8.19
N ILE A 56 -5.84 19.04 -9.04
CA ILE A 56 -4.99 20.14 -8.62
C ILE A 56 -5.58 21.40 -9.23
N GLU A 57 -5.79 22.40 -8.41
CA GLU A 57 -6.34 23.68 -8.87
C GLU A 57 -5.43 24.30 -9.93
N GLY A 58 -6.01 24.71 -11.05
CA GLY A 58 -5.28 25.31 -12.15
C GLY A 58 -4.58 24.33 -13.10
N VAL A 59 -4.71 23.02 -12.86
CA VAL A 59 -4.08 21.99 -13.67
C VAL A 59 -5.14 21.18 -14.41
N GLN A 60 -4.94 20.97 -15.71
CA GLN A 60 -5.89 20.27 -16.56
C GLN A 60 -5.48 18.85 -16.94
N HIS A 61 -4.17 18.53 -16.91
CA HIS A 61 -3.69 17.20 -17.27
C HIS A 61 -2.37 16.89 -16.57
N GLU A 62 -1.97 15.60 -16.61
CA GLU A 62 -0.81 15.09 -15.89
C GLU A 62 0.54 15.60 -16.38
N PHE A 63 0.60 16.17 -17.56
CA PHE A 63 1.85 16.72 -18.11
C PHE A 63 2.03 18.21 -17.82
N SER A 64 1.12 18.81 -17.06
CA SER A 64 1.20 20.21 -16.70
C SER A 64 2.27 20.46 -15.64
N THR A 65 2.70 21.70 -15.56
CA THR A 65 3.52 22.19 -14.45
C THR A 65 2.69 23.09 -13.57
N ILE A 66 3.09 23.21 -12.31
CA ILE A 66 2.41 24.07 -11.34
C ILE A 66 3.34 25.23 -11.03
N GLU A 67 2.83 26.46 -11.17
CA GLU A 67 3.59 27.65 -10.83
C GLU A 67 3.98 27.62 -9.34
N GLY A 68 5.26 27.84 -9.06
CA GLY A 68 5.78 27.82 -7.71
C GLY A 68 6.05 26.41 -7.14
N CYS A 69 5.88 25.38 -7.93
CA CYS A 69 6.17 24.00 -7.53
C CYS A 69 7.37 23.45 -8.30
N VAL A 70 8.31 22.85 -7.59
CA VAL A 70 9.51 22.27 -8.20
C VAL A 70 9.15 21.02 -9.01
N GLU A 71 8.29 20.17 -8.48
CA GLU A 71 7.84 18.95 -9.14
C GLU A 71 6.76 19.26 -10.17
N ASP A 72 6.79 18.58 -11.31
CA ASP A 72 5.67 18.60 -12.23
C ASP A 72 4.53 17.69 -11.76
N VAL A 73 3.41 17.70 -12.45
CA VAL A 73 2.23 16.92 -12.05
C VAL A 73 2.52 15.43 -12.11
N THR A 74 3.31 14.98 -13.09
CA THR A 74 3.68 13.56 -13.20
C THR A 74 4.47 13.10 -11.98
N GLU A 75 5.42 13.90 -11.51
CA GLU A 75 6.18 13.59 -10.30
C GLU A 75 5.29 13.57 -9.06
N ILE A 76 4.34 14.48 -8.96
CA ILE A 76 3.38 14.49 -7.86
C ILE A 76 2.52 13.22 -7.86
N ILE A 77 2.05 12.79 -9.03
CA ILE A 77 1.29 11.55 -9.16
C ILE A 77 2.11 10.35 -8.71
N LEU A 78 3.37 10.27 -9.13
CA LEU A 78 4.26 9.18 -8.73
C LEU A 78 4.51 9.17 -7.22
N ASN A 79 4.68 10.34 -6.62
CA ASN A 79 4.84 10.45 -5.18
C ASN A 79 3.58 10.01 -4.43
N LEU A 80 2.41 10.36 -4.93
CA LEU A 80 1.13 9.95 -4.33
C LEU A 80 0.89 8.44 -4.44
N LYS A 81 1.37 7.79 -5.48
CA LYS A 81 1.29 6.33 -5.59
C LYS A 81 2.04 5.60 -4.47
N GLY A 82 3.10 6.21 -3.96
CA GLY A 82 3.86 5.65 -2.84
C GLY A 82 3.29 6.00 -1.47
N LEU A 83 2.24 6.78 -1.41
CA LEU A 83 1.66 7.22 -0.14
C LEU A 83 0.85 6.08 0.50
N VAL A 84 1.18 5.78 1.74
CA VAL A 84 0.48 4.75 2.52
C VAL A 84 -0.67 5.39 3.27
N LEU A 85 -1.87 4.89 3.03
CA LEU A 85 -3.10 5.41 3.62
C LEU A 85 -3.87 4.31 4.32
N SER A 86 -4.67 4.71 5.30
CA SER A 86 -5.67 3.84 5.91
C SER A 86 -7.04 4.54 5.90
N SER A 87 -8.08 3.77 5.79
CA SER A 87 -9.43 4.30 5.80
C SER A 87 -10.39 3.32 6.48
N GLU A 88 -11.33 3.85 7.20
CA GLU A 88 -12.43 3.07 7.78
C GLU A 88 -13.66 3.04 6.87
N GLU A 89 -13.62 3.80 5.78
CA GLU A 89 -14.71 3.89 4.83
C GLU A 89 -14.54 2.84 3.71
N ASP A 90 -15.65 2.28 3.26
CA ASP A 90 -15.68 1.30 2.16
C ASP A 90 -15.77 1.97 0.79
N GLU A 91 -16.12 3.25 0.75
CA GLU A 91 -16.31 3.99 -0.48
C GLU A 91 -15.24 5.08 -0.63
N PRO A 92 -15.01 5.54 -1.86
CA PRO A 92 -14.08 6.64 -2.08
C PRO A 92 -14.48 7.90 -1.31
N VAL A 93 -13.51 8.53 -0.68
CA VAL A 93 -13.68 9.75 0.12
C VAL A 93 -12.76 10.82 -0.42
N ALA A 94 -13.25 12.04 -0.49
CA ALA A 94 -12.43 13.17 -0.89
C ALA A 94 -11.57 13.65 0.27
N MET A 95 -10.30 13.88 -0.02
CA MET A 95 -9.35 14.49 0.91
C MET A 95 -8.81 15.76 0.30
N TYR A 96 -8.52 16.73 1.14
CA TYR A 96 -8.02 18.03 0.69
C TYR A 96 -6.67 18.31 1.33
N LEU A 97 -5.75 18.78 0.51
CA LEU A 97 -4.46 19.26 0.95
C LEU A 97 -4.31 20.71 0.56
N ARG A 98 -4.06 21.56 1.54
CA ARG A 98 -3.83 22.99 1.34
C ARG A 98 -2.61 23.40 2.12
N LYS A 99 -1.70 24.09 1.47
CA LYS A 99 -0.52 24.62 2.11
C LYS A 99 -0.17 25.96 1.45
N SER A 100 0.14 26.95 2.27
CA SER A 100 0.58 28.27 1.81
C SER A 100 2.01 28.52 2.22
N GLY A 101 2.74 29.29 1.43
CA GLY A 101 4.11 29.65 1.67
C GLY A 101 5.12 28.66 1.12
N ALA A 102 6.38 28.94 1.29
CA ALA A 102 7.47 28.09 0.84
C ALA A 102 7.69 26.91 1.79
N GLY A 103 8.08 25.78 1.26
CA GLY A 103 8.43 24.60 2.05
C GLY A 103 7.97 23.30 1.42
N GLU A 104 8.30 22.21 2.07
CA GLU A 104 7.94 20.88 1.63
C GLU A 104 6.55 20.49 2.12
N ILE A 105 5.88 19.66 1.33
CA ILE A 105 4.63 19.01 1.72
C ILE A 105 4.95 17.56 1.99
N LEU A 106 4.79 17.14 3.23
CA LEU A 106 5.13 15.79 3.66
C LEU A 106 3.86 15.03 4.05
N SER A 107 3.92 13.71 3.95
CA SER A 107 2.80 12.84 4.29
C SER A 107 2.36 12.94 5.76
N LEU A 108 3.20 13.46 6.61
CA LEU A 108 2.88 13.70 8.03
C LEU A 108 2.04 14.96 8.24
N ILE A 109 1.88 15.78 7.22
CA ILE A 109 1.10 17.02 7.26
C ILE A 109 -0.29 16.72 6.70
N HIS A 110 -1.25 16.69 7.56
CA HIS A 110 -2.64 16.42 7.16
C HIS A 110 -3.65 17.11 8.07
#